data_d6e79e252623b890bdd51a75cf1ac935
#
_entry.id   d6e79e252623b890bdd51a75cf1ac935
#
_cell.length_a   1.000
_cell.length_b   1.000
_cell.length_c   1.000
_cell.angle_alpha   90.00
_cell.angle_beta   90.00
_cell.angle_gamma   90.00
#
_symmetry.space_group_name_H-M   'P 1'
#
loop_
_entity.id
_entity.type
_entity.pdbx_description
1 polymer ?
#
loop_
_entity_poly.entity_id
_entity_poly.type
_entity_poly.pdbx_seq_one_letter_code
_entity_poly.pdbx_strand_id
1 'polypeptide(L)'
;MEKQRYERPLIKKLESNMPNKFGTRTEYLPMTHIENVAVKDLIKEHGSPLFVISERAIRNNMRKAKKAFENRYPKVQFAWSYKTNYMDAVCRTFHQEGSWAEVVSGFEFDKALNNQVEGSKIIFNGPDKSEDDLRKAVAHNALIHIDHLDELYSLQEIAKEANKKARVAIRVNMDTGIYPMWDRFGFNYENGQAWDALNKIMRYENMVLVGLHTHIGTFMLSPNAYAIAAGKLADLAIGIKDKYQHEIQYIDMGGGFASKNNLKGSFLPGIDTNPTIDDFAEAITSTLINSNFPPDKLPLLILETGRALIDDTANLLGTVISNKRLSDGRRTTILDIGVNILFTSFWYDHKITPAQAFTHHTEDTVVYGPLCMNIDVIRENVNLPLMNKGDHVVIQSVGAYNMTQWMQFITLRPRIVMIDMEGNVHVIRESETLDRLLELERVPKHLEKFEL
;
A
#
# COMPACT_ATOMS: atom_id res chain seq x y z
N MET A 1 37.12 4.97 23.07
CA MET A 1 36.44 5.37 21.84
C MET A 1 36.94 4.47 20.73
N GLU A 2 36.12 3.51 20.32
CA GLU A 2 36.40 2.72 19.11
C GLU A 2 36.27 3.64 17.90
N LYS A 3 37.31 3.64 17.05
CA LYS A 3 37.28 4.40 15.81
C LYS A 3 36.26 3.79 14.89
N GLN A 4 35.21 4.52 14.54
CA GLN A 4 34.28 4.10 13.49
C GLN A 4 35.06 3.85 12.20
N ARG A 5 34.78 2.68 11.59
CA ARG A 5 35.39 2.28 10.32
C ARG A 5 34.83 3.19 9.23
N TYR A 6 35.71 3.84 8.47
CA TYR A 6 35.29 4.64 7.32
C TYR A 6 34.61 3.73 6.28
N GLU A 7 33.32 3.98 6.01
CA GLU A 7 32.63 3.38 4.89
C GLU A 7 32.65 4.35 3.71
N ARG A 8 33.16 3.86 2.58
CA ARG A 8 33.23 4.65 1.35
C ARG A 8 31.79 4.98 0.90
N PRO A 9 31.41 6.27 0.73
CA PRO A 9 30.11 6.62 0.24
C PRO A 9 29.88 6.05 -1.16
N LEU A 10 28.74 5.35 -1.34
CA LEU A 10 28.27 4.90 -2.64
C LEU A 10 27.71 6.10 -3.40
N ILE A 11 28.52 6.67 -4.28
CA ILE A 11 28.06 7.71 -5.20
C ILE A 11 27.31 7.01 -6.33
N LYS A 12 25.98 7.02 -6.27
CA LYS A 12 25.13 6.55 -7.37
C LYS A 12 25.14 7.59 -8.49
N LYS A 13 25.31 7.11 -9.73
CA LYS A 13 25.13 7.95 -10.90
C LYS A 13 23.65 8.30 -11.01
N LEU A 14 23.31 9.58 -10.96
CA LEU A 14 21.94 10.05 -11.21
C LEU A 14 21.57 9.72 -12.67
N GLU A 15 20.59 8.86 -12.85
CA GLU A 15 19.93 8.66 -14.15
C GLU A 15 18.93 9.81 -14.36
N SER A 16 19.42 10.97 -14.78
CA SER A 16 18.54 12.05 -15.15
C SER A 16 17.99 11.79 -16.55
N ASN A 17 16.68 11.91 -16.72
CA ASN A 17 16.03 11.94 -18.05
C ASN A 17 16.32 13.23 -18.83
N MET A 18 17.22 14.09 -18.36
CA MET A 18 17.61 15.30 -19.07
C MET A 18 18.58 14.95 -20.22
N PRO A 19 18.25 15.27 -21.47
CA PRO A 19 19.15 15.10 -22.60
C PRO A 19 20.41 15.93 -22.33
N ASN A 20 21.57 15.30 -22.33
CA ASN A 20 22.83 16.02 -22.28
C ASN A 20 23.18 16.57 -23.68
N LYS A 21 24.15 17.51 -23.74
CA LYS A 21 24.62 18.14 -24.98
C LYS A 21 25.04 17.15 -26.08
N PHE A 22 25.33 15.91 -25.73
CA PHE A 22 25.84 14.89 -26.64
C PHE A 22 24.80 13.81 -26.98
N GLY A 23 23.54 13.99 -26.56
CA GLY A 23 22.51 12.98 -26.66
C GLY A 23 22.71 11.85 -25.66
N THR A 24 21.72 11.55 -24.86
CA THR A 24 21.74 10.38 -24.02
C THR A 24 21.54 9.15 -24.89
N ARG A 25 22.59 8.35 -25.12
CA ARG A 25 22.35 6.92 -25.28
C ARG A 25 21.87 6.41 -23.93
N THR A 26 20.57 6.34 -23.75
CA THR A 26 19.98 5.51 -22.71
C THR A 26 20.35 4.08 -23.07
N GLU A 27 21.37 3.52 -22.43
CA GLU A 27 21.61 2.08 -22.51
C GLU A 27 20.39 1.41 -21.90
N TYR A 28 19.64 0.77 -22.74
CA TYR A 28 18.43 0.10 -22.41
C TYR A 28 18.80 -1.26 -21.80
N LEU A 29 18.68 -1.39 -20.48
CA LEU A 29 18.88 -2.68 -19.83
C LEU A 29 17.54 -3.43 -19.81
N PRO A 30 17.39 -4.50 -20.61
CA PRO A 30 16.18 -5.29 -20.62
C PRO A 30 16.02 -6.03 -19.29
N MET A 31 14.78 -6.25 -18.86
CA MET A 31 14.47 -7.08 -17.71
C MET A 31 14.04 -8.48 -18.18
N THR A 32 15.01 -9.35 -18.39
CA THR A 32 14.78 -10.68 -18.95
C THR A 32 14.36 -11.73 -17.92
N HIS A 33 14.58 -11.46 -16.63
CA HIS A 33 14.25 -12.34 -15.52
C HIS A 33 13.64 -11.55 -14.37
N ILE A 34 12.76 -12.21 -13.63
CA ILE A 34 12.29 -11.78 -12.30
C ILE A 34 12.80 -12.84 -11.32
N GLU A 35 13.56 -12.42 -10.31
CA GLU A 35 14.40 -13.33 -9.53
C GLU A 35 15.26 -14.15 -10.51
N ASN A 36 15.16 -15.47 -10.46
CA ASN A 36 15.89 -16.37 -11.37
C ASN A 36 15.00 -16.97 -12.47
N VAL A 37 13.75 -16.50 -12.63
CA VAL A 37 12.79 -17.05 -13.59
C VAL A 37 12.71 -16.16 -14.82
N ALA A 38 12.87 -16.75 -16.01
CA ALA A 38 12.84 -16.00 -17.26
C ALA A 38 11.41 -15.46 -17.55
N VAL A 39 11.30 -14.19 -17.91
CA VAL A 39 10.00 -13.54 -18.23
C VAL A 39 9.27 -14.27 -19.35
N LYS A 40 9.99 -14.70 -20.40
CA LYS A 40 9.39 -15.45 -21.51
C LYS A 40 8.76 -16.78 -21.08
N ASP A 41 9.36 -17.46 -20.10
CA ASP A 41 8.85 -18.75 -19.63
C ASP A 41 7.61 -18.52 -18.73
N LEU A 42 7.62 -17.47 -17.91
CA LEU A 42 6.45 -17.05 -17.13
C LEU A 42 5.25 -16.76 -18.05
N ILE A 43 5.44 -15.97 -19.11
CA ILE A 43 4.37 -15.65 -20.05
C ILE A 43 3.91 -16.88 -20.84
N LYS A 44 4.83 -17.72 -21.26
CA LYS A 44 4.51 -18.96 -21.99
C LYS A 44 3.65 -19.92 -21.16
N GLU A 45 3.91 -20.04 -19.86
CA GLU A 45 3.23 -20.96 -18.97
C GLU A 45 1.93 -20.39 -18.39
N HIS A 46 1.94 -19.11 -18.03
CA HIS A 46 0.86 -18.50 -17.27
C HIS A 46 0.01 -17.49 -18.06
N GLY A 47 0.41 -17.14 -19.29
CA GLY A 47 -0.27 -16.18 -20.14
C GLY A 47 0.16 -14.73 -19.90
N SER A 48 -0.49 -13.81 -20.65
CA SER A 48 -0.30 -12.35 -20.57
C SER A 48 -1.67 -11.68 -20.66
N PRO A 49 -1.93 -10.59 -19.91
CA PRO A 49 -1.06 -9.99 -18.90
C PRO A 49 -0.91 -10.86 -17.64
N LEU A 50 0.20 -10.69 -16.90
CA LEU A 50 0.51 -11.53 -15.74
C LEU A 50 1.13 -10.70 -14.61
N PHE A 51 0.55 -10.73 -13.41
CA PHE A 51 1.21 -10.21 -12.21
C PHE A 51 2.17 -11.24 -11.62
N VAL A 52 3.38 -10.79 -11.31
CA VAL A 52 4.45 -11.63 -10.70
C VAL A 52 4.91 -10.96 -9.43
N ILE A 53 4.77 -11.64 -8.31
CA ILE A 53 5.16 -11.17 -6.98
C ILE A 53 6.37 -11.97 -6.49
N SER A 54 7.35 -11.30 -5.89
CA SER A 54 8.50 -11.93 -5.24
C SER A 54 8.27 -12.04 -3.74
N GLU A 55 8.17 -13.26 -3.21
CA GLU A 55 8.13 -13.52 -1.77
C GLU A 55 9.41 -13.02 -1.08
N ARG A 56 10.55 -13.25 -1.68
CA ARG A 56 11.86 -12.80 -1.20
C ARG A 56 11.89 -11.28 -1.02
N ALA A 57 11.38 -10.53 -1.97
CA ALA A 57 11.35 -9.08 -1.91
C ALA A 57 10.42 -8.58 -0.79
N ILE A 58 9.25 -9.20 -0.60
CA ILE A 58 8.33 -8.89 0.51
C ILE A 58 9.05 -9.07 1.86
N ARG A 59 9.63 -10.25 2.10
CA ARG A 59 10.33 -10.55 3.35
C ARG A 59 11.50 -9.61 3.60
N ASN A 60 12.28 -9.31 2.57
CA ASN A 60 13.41 -8.39 2.68
C ASN A 60 12.96 -6.97 3.02
N ASN A 61 11.90 -6.47 2.40
CA ASN A 61 11.37 -5.13 2.69
C ASN A 61 10.83 -5.05 4.12
N MET A 62 10.09 -6.07 4.56
CA MET A 62 9.57 -6.13 5.93
C MET A 62 10.70 -6.15 6.96
N ARG A 63 11.72 -7.00 6.77
CA ARG A 63 12.87 -7.10 7.68
C ARG A 63 13.70 -5.80 7.72
N LYS A 64 13.87 -5.13 6.57
CA LYS A 64 14.53 -3.81 6.52
C LYS A 64 13.75 -2.76 7.30
N ALA A 65 12.42 -2.73 7.11
CA ALA A 65 11.57 -1.79 7.83
C ALA A 65 11.58 -2.04 9.34
N LYS A 66 11.44 -3.29 9.77
CA LYS A 66 11.57 -3.67 11.18
C LYS A 66 12.91 -3.21 11.76
N LYS A 67 14.01 -3.53 11.08
CA LYS A 67 15.35 -3.13 11.52
C LYS A 67 15.49 -1.60 11.66
N ALA A 68 14.94 -0.83 10.71
CA ALA A 68 14.99 0.63 10.75
C ALA A 68 14.35 1.20 12.01
N PHE A 69 13.19 0.69 12.39
CA PHE A 69 12.46 1.16 13.58
C PHE A 69 12.97 0.53 14.89
N GLU A 70 13.18 -0.79 14.92
CA GLU A 70 13.60 -1.52 16.13
C GLU A 70 15.00 -1.12 16.63
N ASN A 71 15.88 -0.67 15.73
CA ASN A 71 17.19 -0.12 16.13
C ASN A 71 17.08 1.23 16.84
N ARG A 72 15.93 1.92 16.75
CA ARG A 72 15.71 3.27 17.26
C ARG A 72 14.68 3.34 18.39
N TYR A 73 13.77 2.39 18.46
CA TYR A 73 12.66 2.41 19.41
C TYR A 73 12.41 1.00 19.99
N PRO A 74 12.23 0.87 21.32
CA PRO A 74 12.26 -0.43 21.98
C PRO A 74 11.04 -1.31 21.75
N LYS A 75 9.90 -0.72 21.35
CA LYS A 75 8.61 -1.42 21.21
C LYS A 75 7.96 -1.04 19.89
N VAL A 76 8.12 -1.86 18.86
CA VAL A 76 7.59 -1.61 17.50
C VAL A 76 6.75 -2.79 17.05
N GLN A 77 5.62 -2.50 16.43
CA GLN A 77 4.76 -3.46 15.77
C GLN A 77 4.32 -2.96 14.40
N PHE A 78 4.49 -3.77 13.38
CA PHE A 78 3.94 -3.52 12.06
C PHE A 78 2.58 -4.20 11.91
N ALA A 79 1.64 -3.53 11.25
CA ALA A 79 0.37 -4.09 10.81
C ALA A 79 0.28 -4.00 9.29
N TRP A 80 0.03 -5.14 8.64
CA TRP A 80 -0.12 -5.17 7.19
C TRP A 80 -1.48 -4.61 6.79
N SER A 81 -1.46 -3.60 5.91
CA SER A 81 -2.65 -2.91 5.43
C SER A 81 -3.30 -3.68 4.27
N TYR A 82 -4.39 -4.40 4.54
CA TYR A 82 -5.07 -5.28 3.58
C TYR A 82 -5.53 -4.56 2.33
N LYS A 83 -6.07 -3.33 2.46
CA LYS A 83 -6.48 -2.49 1.31
C LYS A 83 -5.38 -2.29 0.28
N THR A 84 -4.11 -2.39 0.66
CA THR A 84 -2.97 -2.25 -0.26
C THR A 84 -2.84 -3.46 -1.18
N ASN A 85 -2.93 -4.66 -0.61
CA ASN A 85 -2.95 -5.93 -1.34
C ASN A 85 -3.45 -7.04 -0.42
N TYR A 86 -4.67 -7.50 -0.62
CA TYR A 86 -5.31 -8.52 0.21
C TYR A 86 -5.22 -9.95 -0.35
N MET A 87 -4.30 -10.23 -1.30
CA MET A 87 -4.06 -11.61 -1.72
C MET A 87 -3.58 -12.44 -0.53
N ASP A 88 -4.21 -13.59 -0.27
CA ASP A 88 -3.94 -14.38 0.94
C ASP A 88 -2.47 -14.79 1.07
N ALA A 89 -1.83 -15.16 -0.05
CA ALA A 89 -0.40 -15.47 -0.07
C ALA A 89 0.46 -14.27 0.39
N VAL A 90 0.12 -13.05 -0.05
CA VAL A 90 0.80 -11.82 0.37
C VAL A 90 0.57 -11.55 1.85
N CYS A 91 -0.69 -11.59 2.30
CA CYS A 91 -1.04 -11.36 3.70
C CYS A 91 -0.32 -12.35 4.63
N ARG A 92 -0.35 -13.63 4.29
CA ARG A 92 0.33 -14.69 5.07
C ARG A 92 1.84 -14.50 5.11
N THR A 93 2.47 -14.05 4.01
CA THR A 93 3.90 -13.74 4.00
C THR A 93 4.22 -12.64 5.02
N PHE A 94 3.43 -11.55 5.08
CA PHE A 94 3.61 -10.51 6.09
C PHE A 94 3.35 -11.00 7.51
N HIS A 95 2.31 -11.84 7.72
CA HIS A 95 2.02 -12.40 9.05
C HIS A 95 3.11 -13.35 9.53
N GLN A 96 3.72 -14.14 8.64
CA GLN A 96 4.89 -14.96 8.97
C GLN A 96 6.11 -14.12 9.36
N GLU A 97 6.25 -12.90 8.86
CA GLU A 97 7.28 -11.95 9.30
C GLU A 97 6.86 -11.19 10.58
N GLY A 98 5.74 -11.58 11.23
CA GLY A 98 5.28 -11.04 12.51
C GLY A 98 4.40 -9.80 12.43
N SER A 99 3.90 -9.44 11.24
CA SER A 99 2.96 -8.33 11.07
C SER A 99 1.57 -8.68 11.60
N TRP A 100 0.92 -7.73 12.28
CA TRP A 100 -0.51 -7.78 12.56
C TRP A 100 -1.31 -7.49 11.28
N ALA A 101 -2.65 -7.51 11.36
CA ALA A 101 -3.52 -7.11 10.26
C ALA A 101 -4.12 -5.72 10.53
N GLU A 102 -4.05 -4.81 9.54
CA GLU A 102 -4.87 -3.60 9.49
C GLU A 102 -5.92 -3.79 8.40
N VAL A 103 -7.20 -3.60 8.77
CA VAL A 103 -8.36 -3.82 7.91
C VAL A 103 -9.30 -2.61 7.97
N VAL A 104 -10.01 -2.34 6.88
CA VAL A 104 -10.89 -1.17 6.75
C VAL A 104 -12.32 -1.52 6.34
N SER A 105 -12.67 -2.81 6.34
CA SER A 105 -14.01 -3.30 6.03
C SER A 105 -14.27 -4.66 6.67
N GLY A 106 -15.55 -5.02 6.81
CA GLY A 106 -15.95 -6.32 7.35
C GLY A 106 -15.40 -7.50 6.54
N PHE A 107 -15.35 -7.38 5.20
CA PHE A 107 -14.81 -8.46 4.38
C PHE A 107 -13.29 -8.63 4.56
N GLU A 108 -12.53 -7.55 4.74
CA GLU A 108 -11.10 -7.63 5.06
C GLU A 108 -10.88 -8.21 6.45
N PHE A 109 -11.77 -7.90 7.42
CA PHE A 109 -11.75 -8.50 8.75
C PHE A 109 -11.92 -10.02 8.67
N ASP A 110 -12.92 -10.49 7.90
CA ASP A 110 -13.13 -11.92 7.68
C ASP A 110 -11.94 -12.58 6.97
N LYS A 111 -11.32 -11.90 5.99
CA LYS A 111 -10.09 -12.37 5.36
C LYS A 111 -8.94 -12.50 6.36
N ALA A 112 -8.80 -11.55 7.29
CA ALA A 112 -7.76 -11.62 8.32
C ALA A 112 -7.97 -12.85 9.22
N LEU A 113 -9.21 -13.12 9.65
CA LEU A 113 -9.55 -14.33 10.40
C LEU A 113 -9.27 -15.60 9.60
N ASN A 114 -9.64 -15.64 8.30
CA ASN A 114 -9.37 -16.76 7.41
C ASN A 114 -7.87 -16.99 7.17
N ASN A 115 -7.06 -15.94 7.26
CA ASN A 115 -5.61 -16.01 7.27
C ASN A 115 -5.02 -16.38 8.65
N GLN A 116 -5.88 -16.77 9.60
CA GLN A 116 -5.51 -17.23 10.96
C GLN A 116 -4.88 -16.12 11.82
N VAL A 117 -5.19 -14.87 11.54
CA VAL A 117 -4.79 -13.76 12.42
C VAL A 117 -5.67 -13.80 13.67
N GLU A 118 -5.04 -13.81 14.82
CA GLU A 118 -5.74 -13.71 16.10
C GLU A 118 -6.49 -12.37 16.17
N GLY A 119 -7.76 -12.39 16.58
CA GLY A 119 -8.59 -11.18 16.62
C GLY A 119 -7.96 -10.03 17.39
N SER A 120 -7.27 -10.31 18.49
CA SER A 120 -6.53 -9.33 19.29
C SER A 120 -5.39 -8.62 18.55
N LYS A 121 -4.98 -9.15 17.39
CA LYS A 121 -3.95 -8.62 16.47
C LYS A 121 -4.55 -8.04 15.19
N ILE A 122 -5.85 -7.82 15.15
CA ILE A 122 -6.53 -7.14 14.06
C ILE A 122 -6.83 -5.70 14.51
N ILE A 123 -6.37 -4.75 13.70
CA ILE A 123 -6.68 -3.32 13.84
C ILE A 123 -7.77 -3.01 12.82
N PHE A 124 -8.92 -2.56 13.31
CA PHE A 124 -10.06 -2.24 12.48
C PHE A 124 -10.24 -0.73 12.34
N ASN A 125 -9.81 -0.23 11.19
CA ASN A 125 -9.91 1.17 10.77
C ASN A 125 -11.11 1.40 9.84
N GLY A 126 -11.18 2.61 9.31
CA GLY A 126 -12.14 3.01 8.28
C GLY A 126 -13.31 3.80 8.83
N PRO A 127 -13.93 4.63 7.98
CA PRO A 127 -15.07 5.48 8.36
C PRO A 127 -16.41 4.76 8.30
N ASP A 128 -16.46 3.54 7.77
CA ASP A 128 -17.67 2.73 7.66
C ASP A 128 -17.43 1.35 8.28
N LYS A 129 -18.02 1.14 9.44
CA LYS A 129 -18.06 -0.13 10.17
C LYS A 129 -19.53 -0.38 10.55
N SER A 130 -20.14 -1.37 9.92
CA SER A 130 -21.53 -1.74 10.26
C SER A 130 -21.63 -2.23 11.71
N GLU A 131 -22.83 -2.19 12.29
CA GLU A 131 -23.05 -2.74 13.65
C GLU A 131 -22.64 -4.22 13.73
N ASP A 132 -22.90 -5.00 12.69
CA ASP A 132 -22.51 -6.42 12.64
C ASP A 132 -20.98 -6.57 12.64
N ASP A 133 -20.26 -5.70 11.91
CA ASP A 133 -18.81 -5.70 11.91
C ASP A 133 -18.25 -5.26 13.27
N LEU A 134 -18.86 -4.25 13.91
CA LEU A 134 -18.48 -3.84 15.26
C LEU A 134 -18.75 -4.95 16.30
N ARG A 135 -19.89 -5.65 16.22
CA ARG A 135 -20.20 -6.82 17.07
C ARG A 135 -19.16 -7.92 16.89
N LYS A 136 -18.78 -8.20 15.64
CA LYS A 136 -17.72 -9.16 15.30
C LYS A 136 -16.37 -8.73 15.88
N ALA A 137 -15.98 -7.47 15.72
CA ALA A 137 -14.72 -6.93 16.24
C ALA A 137 -14.65 -7.04 17.78
N VAL A 138 -15.74 -6.68 18.50
CA VAL A 138 -15.83 -6.82 19.94
C VAL A 138 -15.78 -8.30 20.36
N ALA A 139 -16.48 -9.18 19.62
CA ALA A 139 -16.46 -10.61 19.90
C ALA A 139 -15.06 -11.22 19.83
N HIS A 140 -14.24 -10.77 18.88
CA HIS A 140 -12.86 -11.20 18.64
C HIS A 140 -11.79 -10.40 19.39
N ASN A 141 -12.19 -9.46 20.26
CA ASN A 141 -11.27 -8.62 21.04
C ASN A 141 -10.29 -7.78 20.16
N ALA A 142 -10.75 -7.32 18.99
CA ALA A 142 -9.96 -6.53 18.06
C ALA A 142 -9.65 -5.12 18.60
N LEU A 143 -8.66 -4.47 18.00
CA LEU A 143 -8.38 -3.05 18.21
C LEU A 143 -9.26 -2.23 17.28
N ILE A 144 -10.19 -1.45 17.81
CA ILE A 144 -11.14 -0.68 17.02
C ILE A 144 -10.73 0.80 17.05
N HIS A 145 -10.37 1.34 15.89
CA HIS A 145 -10.02 2.75 15.74
C HIS A 145 -11.28 3.53 15.34
N ILE A 146 -11.82 4.28 16.29
CA ILE A 146 -13.06 5.05 16.11
C ILE A 146 -12.79 6.27 15.24
N ASP A 147 -13.59 6.42 14.18
CA ASP A 147 -13.46 7.50 13.19
C ASP A 147 -14.41 8.67 13.45
N HIS A 148 -15.59 8.43 14.03
CA HIS A 148 -16.62 9.46 14.27
C HIS A 148 -17.52 9.14 15.48
N LEU A 149 -18.32 10.14 15.91
CA LEU A 149 -19.13 10.01 17.11
C LEU A 149 -20.27 8.98 17.02
N ASP A 150 -20.89 8.84 15.85
CA ASP A 150 -21.97 7.85 15.70
C ASP A 150 -21.46 6.43 15.89
N GLU A 151 -20.27 6.13 15.34
CA GLU A 151 -19.59 4.85 15.59
C GLU A 151 -19.30 4.66 17.10
N LEU A 152 -18.80 5.71 17.76
CA LEU A 152 -18.52 5.67 19.19
C LEU A 152 -19.78 5.31 20.00
N TYR A 153 -20.91 5.89 19.68
CA TYR A 153 -22.17 5.62 20.37
C TYR A 153 -22.69 4.21 20.08
N SER A 154 -22.70 3.78 18.82
CA SER A 154 -23.09 2.42 18.44
C SER A 154 -22.20 1.38 19.12
N LEU A 155 -20.87 1.60 19.15
CA LEU A 155 -19.94 0.68 19.77
C LEU A 155 -20.15 0.56 21.29
N GLN A 156 -20.50 1.67 21.97
CA GLN A 156 -20.81 1.66 23.39
C GLN A 156 -22.02 0.75 23.69
N GLU A 157 -23.10 0.89 22.92
CA GLU A 157 -24.29 0.04 23.12
C GLU A 157 -23.98 -1.43 22.79
N ILE A 158 -23.27 -1.70 21.70
CA ILE A 158 -22.84 -3.06 21.32
C ILE A 158 -21.99 -3.70 22.42
N ALA A 159 -21.00 -2.99 22.96
CA ALA A 159 -20.14 -3.51 24.01
C ALA A 159 -20.91 -3.80 25.31
N LYS A 160 -21.87 -2.93 25.64
CA LYS A 160 -22.77 -3.10 26.79
C LYS A 160 -23.68 -4.33 26.62
N GLU A 161 -24.36 -4.47 25.47
CA GLU A 161 -25.20 -5.62 25.15
C GLU A 161 -24.42 -6.94 25.20
N ALA A 162 -23.19 -6.94 24.68
CA ALA A 162 -22.30 -8.11 24.70
C ALA A 162 -21.71 -8.41 26.09
N ASN A 163 -21.88 -7.52 27.07
CA ASN A 163 -21.22 -7.55 28.37
C ASN A 163 -19.68 -7.76 28.24
N LYS A 164 -19.09 -7.02 27.28
CA LYS A 164 -17.66 -7.04 26.99
C LYS A 164 -17.10 -5.64 27.06
N LYS A 165 -15.77 -5.55 27.19
CA LYS A 165 -15.03 -4.29 27.07
C LYS A 165 -14.44 -4.18 25.66
N ALA A 166 -14.87 -3.18 24.90
CA ALA A 166 -14.27 -2.87 23.58
C ALA A 166 -12.92 -2.20 23.78
N ARG A 167 -11.88 -2.70 23.10
CA ARG A 167 -10.54 -2.10 23.06
C ARG A 167 -10.51 -1.05 21.97
N VAL A 168 -10.42 0.21 22.34
CA VAL A 168 -10.60 1.32 21.39
C VAL A 168 -9.38 2.26 21.36
N ALA A 169 -9.17 2.83 20.19
CA ALA A 169 -8.41 4.05 19.98
C ALA A 169 -9.29 5.04 19.21
N ILE A 170 -8.90 6.29 19.15
CA ILE A 170 -9.51 7.25 18.23
C ILE A 170 -8.55 7.54 17.09
N ARG A 171 -9.10 7.73 15.88
CA ARG A 171 -8.37 8.33 14.78
C ARG A 171 -8.33 9.86 14.97
N VAL A 172 -7.14 10.42 14.94
CA VAL A 172 -6.91 11.87 15.08
C VAL A 172 -6.43 12.43 13.76
N ASN A 173 -7.12 13.43 13.21
CA ASN A 173 -6.59 14.25 12.14
C ASN A 173 -6.00 15.54 12.71
N MET A 174 -5.02 16.09 12.00
CA MET A 174 -4.27 17.25 12.47
C MET A 174 -3.60 18.01 11.34
N ASP A 175 -3.39 19.29 11.53
CA ASP A 175 -2.56 20.09 10.64
C ASP A 175 -1.07 19.85 10.95
N THR A 176 -0.31 19.45 9.96
CA THR A 176 1.15 19.32 10.06
C THR A 176 1.88 20.58 9.54
N GLY A 177 1.16 21.52 8.95
CA GLY A 177 1.73 22.71 8.31
C GLY A 177 2.52 22.42 7.03
N ILE A 178 2.53 21.16 6.56
CA ILE A 178 3.35 20.71 5.40
C ILE A 178 2.47 20.26 4.24
N TYR A 179 1.39 19.52 4.55
CA TYR A 179 0.43 19.01 3.56
C TYR A 179 -0.98 19.39 3.95
N PRO A 180 -1.92 19.44 2.97
CA PRO A 180 -3.34 19.57 3.27
C PRO A 180 -3.81 18.49 4.25
N MET A 181 -4.56 18.90 5.26
CA MET A 181 -5.08 18.00 6.27
C MET A 181 -6.13 17.04 5.68
N TRP A 182 -6.10 15.79 6.12
CA TRP A 182 -7.14 14.79 5.79
C TRP A 182 -8.28 14.84 6.81
N ASP A 183 -8.98 15.98 6.85
CA ASP A 183 -10.05 16.29 7.80
C ASP A 183 -11.34 15.50 7.62
N ARG A 184 -11.46 14.80 6.48
CA ARG A 184 -12.56 13.86 6.23
C ARG A 184 -12.63 12.72 7.25
N PHE A 185 -11.52 12.37 7.90
CA PHE A 185 -11.37 11.20 8.74
C PHE A 185 -10.99 11.60 10.17
N GLY A 186 -11.61 10.94 11.15
CA GLY A 186 -11.23 11.06 12.55
C GLY A 186 -11.64 12.38 13.20
N PHE A 187 -11.14 12.56 14.41
CA PHE A 187 -11.41 13.71 15.26
C PHE A 187 -10.27 14.74 15.16
N ASN A 188 -10.61 15.99 14.96
CA ASN A 188 -9.60 17.02 14.79
C ASN A 188 -8.90 17.38 16.11
N TYR A 189 -7.57 17.48 16.04
CA TYR A 189 -6.71 17.85 17.18
C TYR A 189 -6.88 19.33 17.58
N GLU A 190 -6.82 20.25 16.60
CA GLU A 190 -6.72 21.69 16.83
C GLU A 190 -7.99 22.30 17.39
N ASN A 191 -9.15 21.81 16.99
CA ASN A 191 -10.45 22.36 17.45
C ASN A 191 -11.01 21.67 18.69
N GLY A 192 -10.29 20.67 19.25
CA GLY A 192 -10.67 19.98 20.48
C GLY A 192 -11.57 18.76 20.30
N GLN A 193 -11.99 18.40 19.09
CA GLN A 193 -12.84 17.22 18.84
C GLN A 193 -12.20 15.93 19.37
N ALA A 194 -10.87 15.78 19.20
CA ALA A 194 -10.16 14.61 19.72
C ALA A 194 -10.29 14.51 21.25
N TRP A 195 -10.14 15.62 21.97
CA TRP A 195 -10.33 15.68 23.42
C TRP A 195 -11.75 15.35 23.84
N ASP A 196 -12.75 15.86 23.12
CA ASP A 196 -14.16 15.57 23.43
C ASP A 196 -14.48 14.08 23.26
N ALA A 197 -13.99 13.45 22.19
CA ALA A 197 -14.15 12.02 21.99
C ALA A 197 -13.46 11.20 23.10
N LEU A 198 -12.22 11.55 23.44
CA LEU A 198 -11.48 10.92 24.54
C LEU A 198 -12.19 11.06 25.88
N ASN A 199 -12.68 12.26 26.21
CA ASN A 199 -13.45 12.50 27.42
C ASN A 199 -14.73 11.65 27.50
N LYS A 200 -15.39 11.38 26.36
CA LYS A 200 -16.55 10.49 26.29
C LYS A 200 -16.15 9.04 26.55
N ILE A 201 -15.12 8.55 25.86
CA ILE A 201 -14.63 7.16 26.04
C ILE A 201 -14.26 6.89 27.50
N MET A 202 -13.57 7.83 28.16
CA MET A 202 -13.15 7.69 29.55
C MET A 202 -14.30 7.65 30.56
N ARG A 203 -15.52 7.98 30.16
CA ARG A 203 -16.74 7.88 31.00
C ARG A 203 -17.50 6.57 30.81
N TYR A 204 -17.20 5.79 29.76
CA TYR A 204 -17.91 4.57 29.43
C TYR A 204 -17.26 3.36 30.08
N GLU A 205 -18.02 2.58 30.85
CA GLU A 205 -17.51 1.40 31.54
C GLU A 205 -17.15 0.24 30.59
N ASN A 206 -17.83 0.16 29.45
CA ASN A 206 -17.65 -0.90 28.47
C ASN A 206 -16.64 -0.57 27.36
N MET A 207 -15.91 0.53 27.50
CA MET A 207 -14.80 0.88 26.61
C MET A 207 -13.49 0.95 27.36
N VAL A 208 -12.41 0.50 26.73
CA VAL A 208 -11.05 0.66 27.22
C VAL A 208 -10.24 1.39 26.18
N LEU A 209 -9.88 2.64 26.47
CA LEU A 209 -8.98 3.40 25.62
C LEU A 209 -7.59 2.75 25.68
N VAL A 210 -7.13 2.15 24.60
CA VAL A 210 -5.83 1.46 24.54
C VAL A 210 -4.80 2.18 23.71
N GLY A 211 -5.21 3.10 22.80
CA GLY A 211 -4.26 3.79 21.94
C GLY A 211 -4.80 5.06 21.30
N LEU A 212 -3.92 5.70 20.55
CA LEU A 212 -4.22 6.82 19.66
C LEU A 212 -3.71 6.47 18.26
N HIS A 213 -4.47 6.84 17.23
CA HIS A 213 -4.12 6.57 15.84
C HIS A 213 -4.15 7.84 15.01
N THR A 214 -3.25 7.94 14.05
CA THR A 214 -3.32 8.93 12.96
C THR A 214 -2.90 8.32 11.63
N HIS A 215 -3.46 8.83 10.54
CA HIS A 215 -3.00 8.57 9.18
C HIS A 215 -3.08 9.87 8.40
N ILE A 216 -1.93 10.53 8.25
CA ILE A 216 -1.83 11.92 7.81
C ILE A 216 -1.83 12.11 6.29
N GLY A 217 -1.77 11.03 5.51
CA GLY A 217 -1.79 11.13 4.06
C GLY A 217 -1.27 9.88 3.33
N THR A 218 -1.13 10.00 2.02
CA THR A 218 -0.59 8.93 1.16
C THR A 218 0.59 9.44 0.35
N PHE A 219 1.58 8.57 0.11
CA PHE A 219 2.80 8.90 -0.62
C PHE A 219 3.50 10.16 -0.08
N MET A 220 3.67 10.19 1.23
CA MET A 220 4.23 11.34 1.93
C MET A 220 5.72 11.47 1.65
N LEU A 221 6.15 12.68 1.26
CA LEU A 221 7.54 12.97 0.91
C LEU A 221 8.29 13.76 2.00
N SER A 222 7.64 14.05 3.13
CA SER A 222 8.26 14.75 4.25
C SER A 222 8.19 13.92 5.54
N PRO A 223 9.31 13.36 6.00
CA PRO A 223 9.40 12.73 7.31
C PRO A 223 9.03 13.66 8.46
N ASN A 224 9.29 14.97 8.32
CA ASN A 224 8.97 15.96 9.34
C ASN A 224 7.46 16.09 9.64
N ALA A 225 6.60 15.81 8.65
CA ALA A 225 5.15 15.76 8.89
C ALA A 225 4.78 14.67 9.90
N TYR A 226 5.47 13.53 9.86
CA TYR A 226 5.29 12.46 10.85
C TYR A 226 5.88 12.82 12.22
N ALA A 227 6.99 13.55 12.28
CA ALA A 227 7.52 14.06 13.55
C ALA A 227 6.50 14.97 14.26
N ILE A 228 5.90 15.91 13.51
CA ILE A 228 4.85 16.79 14.04
C ILE A 228 3.64 15.96 14.52
N ALA A 229 3.18 15.01 13.72
CA ALA A 229 2.05 14.17 14.07
C ALA A 229 2.34 13.31 15.32
N ALA A 230 3.53 12.72 15.42
CA ALA A 230 3.95 11.95 16.58
C ALA A 230 3.98 12.80 17.86
N GLY A 231 4.47 14.04 17.76
CA GLY A 231 4.45 14.99 18.89
C GLY A 231 3.03 15.29 19.37
N LYS A 232 2.10 15.59 18.46
CA LYS A 232 0.70 15.86 18.81
C LYS A 232 -0.01 14.67 19.44
N LEU A 233 0.25 13.44 18.96
CA LEU A 233 -0.28 12.24 19.61
C LEU A 233 0.35 12.00 21.00
N ALA A 234 1.64 12.27 21.15
CA ALA A 234 2.30 12.19 22.45
C ALA A 234 1.70 13.19 23.45
N ASP A 235 1.42 14.42 23.02
CA ASP A 235 0.78 15.45 23.87
C ASP A 235 -0.62 15.00 24.34
N LEU A 236 -1.43 14.43 23.44
CA LEU A 236 -2.73 13.85 23.82
C LEU A 236 -2.57 12.71 24.83
N ALA A 237 -1.63 11.81 24.62
CA ALA A 237 -1.38 10.67 25.48
C ALA A 237 -0.97 11.11 26.92
N ILE A 238 -0.09 12.09 26.99
CA ILE A 238 0.36 12.68 28.26
C ILE A 238 -0.80 13.40 28.97
N GLY A 239 -1.58 14.19 28.22
CA GLY A 239 -2.74 14.87 28.77
C GLY A 239 -3.81 13.91 29.30
N ILE A 240 -4.03 12.75 28.67
CA ILE A 240 -4.91 11.69 29.20
C ILE A 240 -4.36 11.12 30.51
N LYS A 241 -3.05 10.85 30.56
CA LYS A 241 -2.38 10.37 31.75
C LYS A 241 -2.54 11.35 32.90
N ASP A 242 -2.30 12.64 32.66
CA ASP A 242 -2.36 13.69 33.68
C ASP A 242 -3.79 13.86 34.21
N LYS A 243 -4.78 13.85 33.33
CA LYS A 243 -6.17 14.09 33.70
C LYS A 243 -6.87 12.89 34.32
N TYR A 244 -6.63 11.69 33.79
CA TYR A 244 -7.38 10.48 34.14
C TYR A 244 -6.52 9.42 34.85
N GLN A 245 -5.22 9.65 35.02
CA GLN A 245 -4.26 8.66 35.52
C GLN A 245 -4.30 7.36 34.67
N HIS A 246 -4.62 7.51 33.37
CA HIS A 246 -4.76 6.42 32.42
C HIS A 246 -3.61 6.43 31.43
N GLU A 247 -2.87 5.34 31.32
CA GLU A 247 -1.77 5.18 30.37
C GLU A 247 -2.27 4.45 29.12
N ILE A 248 -2.08 5.05 27.96
CA ILE A 248 -2.35 4.35 26.70
C ILE A 248 -1.27 3.33 26.40
N GLN A 249 -1.65 2.25 25.73
CA GLN A 249 -0.75 1.12 25.44
C GLN A 249 0.07 1.37 24.16
N TYR A 250 -0.50 2.07 23.16
CA TYR A 250 0.17 2.29 21.86
C TYR A 250 -0.15 3.65 21.24
N ILE A 251 0.77 4.07 20.39
CA ILE A 251 0.58 5.13 19.40
C ILE A 251 0.71 4.49 18.01
N ASP A 252 -0.31 4.64 17.18
CA ASP A 252 -0.35 4.15 15.81
C ASP A 252 -0.19 5.33 14.84
N MET A 253 0.89 5.32 14.07
CA MET A 253 1.24 6.39 13.14
C MET A 253 0.67 6.13 11.73
N GLY A 254 -0.14 5.08 11.57
CA GLY A 254 -0.70 4.72 10.27
C GLY A 254 0.36 4.30 9.28
N GLY A 255 0.04 4.51 8.01
CA GLY A 255 0.94 4.27 6.88
C GLY A 255 1.18 5.54 6.06
N GLY A 256 1.18 5.39 4.72
CA GLY A 256 1.33 6.53 3.81
C GLY A 256 2.76 6.86 3.42
N PHE A 257 3.74 6.09 3.87
CA PHE A 257 5.15 6.28 3.49
C PHE A 257 5.33 6.11 1.99
N ALA A 258 6.15 6.97 1.37
CA ALA A 258 6.48 6.90 -0.04
C ALA A 258 7.17 5.59 -0.39
N SER A 259 6.93 5.10 -1.61
CA SER A 259 7.71 4.04 -2.25
C SER A 259 8.74 4.66 -3.20
N LYS A 260 9.48 3.80 -3.90
CA LYS A 260 10.46 4.23 -4.92
C LYS A 260 9.82 4.59 -6.27
N ASN A 261 8.48 4.51 -6.38
CA ASN A 261 7.77 4.90 -7.60
C ASN A 261 7.92 6.39 -7.89
N ASN A 262 7.79 6.75 -9.16
CA ASN A 262 7.81 8.13 -9.61
C ASN A 262 6.38 8.67 -9.66
N LEU A 263 6.10 9.75 -8.96
CA LEU A 263 4.84 10.49 -9.18
C LEU A 263 4.83 11.05 -10.59
N LYS A 264 3.66 11.08 -11.24
CA LYS A 264 3.49 11.76 -12.53
C LYS A 264 3.96 13.21 -12.45
N GLY A 265 4.73 13.63 -13.44
CA GLY A 265 5.30 14.98 -13.50
C GLY A 265 6.55 15.20 -12.67
N SER A 266 7.07 14.18 -11.96
CA SER A 266 8.36 14.27 -11.27
C SER A 266 9.50 14.22 -12.26
N PHE A 267 10.44 15.18 -12.16
CA PHE A 267 11.62 15.25 -13.04
C PHE A 267 12.73 14.26 -12.63
N LEU A 268 12.80 13.90 -11.36
CA LEU A 268 13.83 13.02 -10.83
C LEU A 268 13.23 11.67 -10.41
N PRO A 269 14.01 10.59 -10.54
CA PRO A 269 13.56 9.26 -10.12
C PRO A 269 13.23 9.21 -8.62
N GLY A 270 12.11 8.62 -8.26
CA GLY A 270 11.69 8.47 -6.87
C GLY A 270 12.68 7.67 -6.02
N ILE A 271 13.43 6.75 -6.64
CA ILE A 271 14.49 6.00 -5.95
C ILE A 271 15.61 6.89 -5.39
N ASP A 272 15.82 8.05 -5.99
CA ASP A 272 16.89 8.99 -5.60
C ASP A 272 16.38 10.15 -4.75
N THR A 273 15.07 10.45 -4.80
CA THR A 273 14.48 11.65 -4.20
C THR A 273 13.48 11.39 -3.10
N ASN A 274 12.82 10.21 -3.10
CA ASN A 274 11.82 9.89 -2.09
C ASN A 274 12.50 9.49 -0.78
N PRO A 275 11.96 9.92 0.37
CA PRO A 275 12.47 9.52 1.67
C PRO A 275 12.50 8.01 1.82
N THR A 276 13.51 7.52 2.50
CA THR A 276 13.67 6.11 2.83
C THR A 276 12.87 5.75 4.08
N ILE A 277 12.69 4.46 4.33
CA ILE A 277 12.05 3.98 5.56
C ILE A 277 12.86 4.40 6.82
N ASP A 278 14.18 4.54 6.69
CA ASP A 278 15.06 5.03 7.76
C ASP A 278 14.80 6.50 8.11
N ASP A 279 14.52 7.35 7.12
CA ASP A 279 14.19 8.77 7.34
C ASP A 279 12.89 8.92 8.12
N PHE A 280 11.87 8.12 7.80
CA PHE A 280 10.61 8.08 8.55
C PHE A 280 10.81 7.51 9.96
N ALA A 281 11.61 6.45 10.08
CA ALA A 281 11.91 5.85 11.37
C ALA A 281 12.61 6.87 12.30
N GLU A 282 13.61 7.58 11.80
CA GLU A 282 14.32 8.60 12.57
C GLU A 282 13.36 9.71 13.03
N ALA A 283 12.54 10.26 12.12
CA ALA A 283 11.63 11.35 12.42
C ALA A 283 10.59 10.99 13.50
N ILE A 284 9.98 9.82 13.39
CA ILE A 284 8.94 9.35 14.32
C ILE A 284 9.54 8.99 15.67
N THR A 285 10.58 8.15 15.66
CA THR A 285 11.11 7.58 16.91
C THR A 285 11.85 8.61 17.75
N SER A 286 12.62 9.52 17.13
CA SER A 286 13.30 10.60 17.84
C SER A 286 12.28 11.52 18.55
N THR A 287 11.16 11.81 17.88
CA THR A 287 10.09 12.62 18.48
C THR A 287 9.46 11.93 19.69
N LEU A 288 9.10 10.65 19.56
CA LEU A 288 8.48 9.90 20.67
C LEU A 288 9.43 9.69 21.86
N ILE A 289 10.73 9.47 21.61
CA ILE A 289 11.74 9.32 22.66
C ILE A 289 11.96 10.66 23.40
N ASN A 290 11.95 11.76 22.67
CA ASN A 290 12.13 13.11 23.24
C ASN A 290 10.84 13.70 23.83
N SER A 291 9.70 13.00 23.71
CA SER A 291 8.46 13.38 24.38
C SER A 291 8.54 13.07 25.89
N ASN A 292 7.64 13.66 26.68
CA ASN A 292 7.65 13.53 28.14
C ASN A 292 7.13 12.17 28.67
N PHE A 293 7.34 11.08 27.92
CA PHE A 293 7.10 9.73 28.44
C PHE A 293 8.25 9.29 29.36
N PRO A 294 7.96 8.64 30.50
CA PRO A 294 9.01 7.96 31.23
C PRO A 294 9.67 6.89 30.33
N PRO A 295 11.01 6.73 30.38
CA PRO A 295 11.72 5.81 29.48
C PRO A 295 11.25 4.36 29.55
N ASP A 296 10.78 3.91 30.71
CA ASP A 296 10.23 2.56 30.96
C ASP A 296 8.76 2.43 30.51
N LYS A 297 8.08 3.55 30.24
CA LYS A 297 6.65 3.64 29.88
C LYS A 297 6.39 4.15 28.46
N LEU A 298 7.38 4.05 27.58
CA LEU A 298 7.17 4.34 26.16
C LEU A 298 6.04 3.43 25.61
N PRO A 299 5.04 4.01 24.90
CA PRO A 299 3.97 3.22 24.29
C PRO A 299 4.51 2.31 23.19
N LEU A 300 3.80 1.27 22.83
CA LEU A 300 4.07 0.51 21.62
C LEU A 300 3.87 1.41 20.39
N LEU A 301 4.86 1.49 19.52
CA LEU A 301 4.72 2.18 18.22
C LEU A 301 4.16 1.20 17.19
N ILE A 302 2.97 1.49 16.66
CA ILE A 302 2.37 0.73 15.57
C ILE A 302 2.53 1.49 14.26
N LEU A 303 2.74 0.73 13.17
CA LEU A 303 2.93 1.23 11.82
C LEU A 303 2.09 0.39 10.84
N GLU A 304 1.15 1.03 10.15
CA GLU A 304 0.25 0.39 9.19
C GLU A 304 0.79 0.49 7.76
N THR A 305 2.00 0.01 7.57
CA THR A 305 2.74 0.23 6.34
C THR A 305 2.25 -0.71 5.23
N GLY A 306 1.76 -0.14 4.15
CA GLY A 306 1.33 -0.86 2.95
C GLY A 306 2.29 -0.66 1.79
N ARG A 307 2.08 0.41 1.01
CA ARG A 307 2.78 0.72 -0.24
C ARG A 307 4.30 0.57 -0.16
N ALA A 308 4.93 1.20 0.82
CA ALA A 308 6.39 1.22 0.95
C ALA A 308 7.02 -0.18 1.10
N LEU A 309 6.24 -1.19 1.54
CA LEU A 309 6.71 -2.56 1.73
C LEU A 309 6.46 -3.48 0.52
N ILE A 310 5.48 -3.15 -0.35
CA ILE A 310 5.07 -4.10 -1.39
C ILE A 310 5.22 -3.56 -2.82
N ASP A 311 5.30 -2.28 -3.01
CA ASP A 311 5.21 -1.67 -4.34
C ASP A 311 6.25 -2.25 -5.30
N ASP A 312 7.52 -2.29 -4.90
CA ASP A 312 8.66 -2.78 -5.68
C ASP A 312 8.83 -4.32 -5.66
N THR A 313 7.93 -5.04 -4.99
CA THR A 313 7.97 -6.51 -4.92
C THR A 313 7.22 -7.20 -6.06
N ALA A 314 6.43 -6.44 -6.83
CA ALA A 314 5.63 -7.00 -7.91
C ALA A 314 5.90 -6.30 -9.24
N ASN A 315 5.79 -7.11 -10.29
CA ASN A 315 5.90 -6.71 -11.68
C ASN A 315 4.64 -7.15 -12.44
N LEU A 316 4.26 -6.38 -13.46
CA LEU A 316 3.20 -6.73 -14.40
C LEU A 316 3.82 -6.97 -15.77
N LEU A 317 3.71 -8.21 -16.25
CA LEU A 317 4.17 -8.63 -17.57
C LEU A 317 3.08 -8.37 -18.59
N GLY A 318 3.44 -7.81 -19.72
CA GLY A 318 2.52 -7.55 -20.81
C GLY A 318 3.11 -7.84 -22.17
N THR A 319 2.22 -7.93 -23.15
CA THR A 319 2.56 -8.22 -24.55
C THR A 319 2.12 -7.09 -25.45
N VAL A 320 2.96 -6.73 -26.41
CA VAL A 320 2.63 -5.76 -27.44
C VAL A 320 1.57 -6.32 -28.38
N ILE A 321 0.41 -5.65 -28.44
CA ILE A 321 -0.69 -6.00 -29.34
C ILE A 321 -0.46 -5.38 -30.71
N SER A 322 -0.07 -4.11 -30.74
CA SER A 322 0.12 -3.36 -31.99
C SER A 322 0.92 -2.08 -31.75
N ASN A 323 1.40 -1.52 -32.87
CA ASN A 323 2.05 -0.22 -32.91
C ASN A 323 1.39 0.66 -33.98
N LYS A 324 1.37 1.97 -33.75
CA LYS A 324 0.94 2.95 -34.76
C LYS A 324 1.61 4.30 -34.53
N ARG A 325 1.43 5.24 -35.45
CA ARG A 325 1.76 6.64 -35.23
C ARG A 325 0.49 7.47 -35.06
N LEU A 326 0.53 8.41 -34.15
CA LEU A 326 -0.51 9.42 -33.98
C LEU A 326 -0.45 10.46 -35.12
N SER A 327 -1.49 11.28 -35.24
CA SER A 327 -1.56 12.35 -36.24
C SER A 327 -0.46 13.40 -36.11
N ASP A 328 0.09 13.57 -34.89
CA ASP A 328 1.23 14.44 -34.58
C ASP A 328 2.60 13.78 -34.83
N GLY A 329 2.62 12.54 -35.31
CA GLY A 329 3.83 11.78 -35.63
C GLY A 329 4.42 10.97 -34.45
N ARG A 330 3.95 11.14 -33.22
CA ARG A 330 4.43 10.37 -32.08
C ARG A 330 4.16 8.87 -32.25
N ARG A 331 5.13 8.06 -31.86
CA ARG A 331 4.96 6.61 -31.85
C ARG A 331 4.07 6.18 -30.71
N THR A 332 3.25 5.17 -30.96
CA THR A 332 2.49 4.51 -29.90
C THR A 332 2.67 3.01 -29.93
N THR A 333 2.66 2.43 -28.75
CA THR A 333 2.62 0.97 -28.53
C THR A 333 1.39 0.65 -27.69
N ILE A 334 0.59 -0.31 -28.13
CA ILE A 334 -0.59 -0.79 -27.41
C ILE A 334 -0.24 -2.12 -26.77
N LEU A 335 -0.41 -2.21 -25.47
CA LEU A 335 -0.21 -3.42 -24.66
C LEU A 335 -1.55 -4.12 -24.39
N ASP A 336 -1.48 -5.37 -23.97
CA ASP A 336 -2.62 -6.11 -23.39
C ASP A 336 -2.92 -5.72 -21.93
N ILE A 337 -2.23 -4.70 -21.41
CA ILE A 337 -2.41 -4.11 -20.09
C ILE A 337 -3.20 -2.81 -20.23
N GLY A 338 -4.34 -2.71 -19.56
CA GLY A 338 -5.13 -1.47 -19.47
C GLY A 338 -5.11 -0.87 -18.06
N VAL A 339 -5.57 0.39 -17.96
CA VAL A 339 -5.71 1.08 -16.67
C VAL A 339 -6.67 0.36 -15.72
N ASN A 340 -7.54 -0.51 -16.24
CA ASN A 340 -8.43 -1.35 -15.43
C ASN A 340 -7.69 -2.32 -14.50
N ILE A 341 -6.50 -2.76 -14.87
CA ILE A 341 -5.65 -3.64 -14.05
C ILE A 341 -4.38 -2.94 -13.54
N LEU A 342 -4.03 -1.80 -14.13
CA LEU A 342 -2.92 -0.94 -13.69
C LEU A 342 -3.45 0.44 -13.28
N PHE A 343 -4.37 0.46 -12.33
CA PHE A 343 -5.04 1.68 -11.87
C PHE A 343 -4.06 2.75 -11.38
N THR A 344 -2.96 2.34 -10.77
CA THR A 344 -1.94 3.27 -10.25
C THR A 344 -1.17 4.05 -11.33
N SER A 345 -1.32 3.70 -12.61
CA SER A 345 -0.82 4.50 -13.74
C SER A 345 -1.45 5.91 -13.82
N PHE A 346 -2.58 6.15 -13.13
CA PHE A 346 -3.13 7.49 -12.98
C PHE A 346 -2.25 8.41 -12.10
N TRP A 347 -1.46 7.83 -11.19
CA TRP A 347 -0.65 8.59 -10.23
C TRP A 347 0.84 8.47 -10.45
N TYR A 348 1.29 7.35 -11.05
CA TYR A 348 2.71 7.02 -11.17
C TYR A 348 3.14 6.85 -12.61
N ASP A 349 4.37 7.27 -12.85
CA ASP A 349 5.12 6.95 -14.05
C ASP A 349 5.90 5.64 -13.83
N HIS A 350 5.18 4.50 -13.86
CA HIS A 350 5.81 3.20 -13.71
C HIS A 350 6.95 2.97 -14.70
N LYS A 351 8.03 2.36 -14.27
CA LYS A 351 9.15 1.98 -15.15
C LYS A 351 8.69 0.84 -16.06
N ILE A 352 8.78 1.05 -17.37
CA ILE A 352 8.49 0.05 -18.40
C ILE A 352 9.80 -0.36 -19.05
N THR A 353 10.09 -1.66 -19.07
CA THR A 353 11.33 -2.22 -19.61
C THR A 353 10.98 -3.37 -20.56
N PRO A 354 11.59 -3.48 -21.76
CA PRO A 354 11.47 -4.68 -22.58
C PRO A 354 11.97 -5.91 -21.86
N ALA A 355 11.35 -7.06 -22.12
CA ALA A 355 11.75 -8.34 -21.59
C ALA A 355 12.92 -8.99 -22.34
N GLN A 356 13.40 -8.37 -23.40
CA GLN A 356 14.51 -8.83 -24.24
C GLN A 356 15.39 -7.67 -24.71
N ALA A 357 16.61 -7.97 -25.11
CA ALA A 357 17.53 -6.97 -25.67
C ALA A 357 17.10 -6.59 -27.10
N PHE A 358 17.25 -5.30 -27.41
CA PHE A 358 17.04 -4.75 -28.76
C PHE A 358 18.30 -4.02 -29.20
N THR A 359 18.62 -4.12 -30.48
CA THR A 359 19.75 -3.44 -31.11
C THR A 359 19.37 -2.10 -31.75
N HIS A 360 18.07 -1.79 -31.75
CA HIS A 360 17.53 -0.61 -32.41
C HIS A 360 17.61 0.63 -31.52
N HIS A 361 17.57 1.79 -32.15
CA HIS A 361 17.42 3.07 -31.45
C HIS A 361 16.09 3.11 -30.66
N THR A 362 16.12 3.79 -29.55
CA THR A 362 14.94 4.09 -28.79
C THR A 362 14.26 5.36 -29.29
N GLU A 363 12.95 5.45 -29.15
CA GLU A 363 12.15 6.60 -29.55
C GLU A 363 11.11 6.87 -28.45
N ASP A 364 10.80 8.13 -28.23
CA ASP A 364 9.73 8.53 -27.34
C ASP A 364 8.39 7.92 -27.79
N THR A 365 7.77 7.19 -26.90
CA THR A 365 6.62 6.36 -27.19
C THR A 365 5.51 6.62 -26.18
N VAL A 366 4.28 6.78 -26.67
CA VAL A 366 3.09 6.72 -25.83
C VAL A 366 2.68 5.26 -25.69
N VAL A 367 2.45 4.81 -24.47
CA VAL A 367 1.99 3.43 -24.21
C VAL A 367 0.53 3.46 -23.82
N TYR A 368 -0.31 2.83 -24.61
CA TYR A 368 -1.75 2.68 -24.38
C TYR A 368 -2.09 1.24 -23.97
N GLY A 369 -3.23 1.10 -23.29
CA GLY A 369 -3.87 -0.20 -23.09
C GLY A 369 -4.88 -0.54 -24.19
N PRO A 370 -5.57 -1.70 -24.05
CA PRO A 370 -6.48 -2.22 -25.07
C PRO A 370 -7.94 -1.74 -24.92
N LEU A 371 -8.23 -0.89 -23.94
CA LEU A 371 -9.59 -0.55 -23.58
C LEU A 371 -10.20 0.49 -24.53
N CYS A 372 -11.50 0.37 -24.80
CA CYS A 372 -12.25 1.33 -25.63
C CYS A 372 -12.55 2.62 -24.84
N MET A 373 -11.52 3.24 -24.23
CA MET A 373 -11.64 4.49 -23.49
C MET A 373 -10.39 5.36 -23.71
N ASN A 374 -10.60 6.65 -23.90
CA ASN A 374 -9.51 7.59 -24.23
C ASN A 374 -8.52 7.81 -23.07
N ILE A 375 -8.91 7.48 -21.84
CA ILE A 375 -8.04 7.58 -20.65
C ILE A 375 -7.18 6.34 -20.42
N ASP A 376 -7.23 5.33 -21.31
CA ASP A 376 -6.43 4.11 -21.19
C ASP A 376 -4.97 4.37 -21.61
N VAL A 377 -4.32 5.26 -20.88
CA VAL A 377 -2.95 5.70 -21.08
C VAL A 377 -2.08 5.17 -19.95
N ILE A 378 -1.23 4.19 -20.27
CA ILE A 378 -0.29 3.60 -19.30
C ILE A 378 0.89 4.57 -19.05
N ARG A 379 1.45 5.13 -20.12
CA ARG A 379 2.53 6.13 -20.05
C ARG A 379 2.38 7.12 -21.20
N GLU A 380 2.41 8.39 -20.87
CA GLU A 380 2.32 9.48 -21.87
C GLU A 380 3.60 9.66 -22.67
N ASN A 381 4.72 9.32 -22.04
CA ASN A 381 6.03 9.38 -22.66
C ASN A 381 6.99 8.40 -21.99
N VAL A 382 7.57 7.50 -22.76
CA VAL A 382 8.64 6.61 -22.33
C VAL A 382 9.55 6.30 -23.53
N ASN A 383 10.85 6.32 -23.30
CA ASN A 383 11.81 6.01 -24.34
C ASN A 383 11.94 4.47 -24.49
N LEU A 384 11.40 3.92 -25.58
CA LEU A 384 11.35 2.48 -25.84
C LEU A 384 12.01 2.13 -27.19
N PRO A 385 12.65 0.96 -27.33
CA PRO A 385 13.07 0.45 -28.63
C PRO A 385 11.83 0.16 -29.50
N LEU A 386 12.03 0.01 -30.81
CA LEU A 386 10.95 -0.46 -31.70
C LEU A 386 10.68 -1.93 -31.42
N MET A 387 9.56 -2.19 -30.75
CA MET A 387 9.09 -3.55 -30.46
C MET A 387 8.07 -3.99 -31.48
N ASN A 388 8.01 -5.30 -31.77
CA ASN A 388 7.04 -5.90 -32.67
C ASN A 388 5.82 -6.40 -31.88
N LYS A 389 4.72 -6.66 -32.59
CA LYS A 389 3.61 -7.43 -32.05
C LYS A 389 4.11 -8.78 -31.51
N GLY A 390 3.75 -9.11 -30.28
CA GLY A 390 4.17 -10.33 -29.58
C GLY A 390 5.43 -10.16 -28.71
N ASP A 391 6.16 -9.04 -28.81
CA ASP A 391 7.23 -8.73 -27.87
C ASP A 391 6.67 -8.42 -26.48
N HIS A 392 7.47 -8.64 -25.45
CA HIS A 392 7.04 -8.53 -24.07
C HIS A 392 7.70 -7.37 -23.33
N VAL A 393 6.96 -6.82 -22.38
CA VAL A 393 7.41 -5.77 -21.47
C VAL A 393 7.21 -6.17 -20.01
N VAL A 394 8.01 -5.57 -19.14
CA VAL A 394 7.87 -5.64 -17.70
C VAL A 394 7.58 -4.24 -17.17
N ILE A 395 6.42 -4.07 -16.53
CA ILE A 395 6.06 -2.86 -15.79
C ILE A 395 6.37 -3.12 -14.33
N GLN A 396 7.26 -2.31 -13.75
CA GLN A 396 7.81 -2.53 -12.42
C GLN A 396 7.03 -1.76 -11.34
N SER A 397 7.18 -2.20 -10.09
CA SER A 397 6.64 -1.54 -8.90
C SER A 397 5.11 -1.39 -8.93
N VAL A 398 4.43 -2.52 -9.10
CA VAL A 398 2.96 -2.59 -9.24
C VAL A 398 2.27 -3.32 -8.08
N GLY A 399 3.00 -3.59 -6.97
CA GLY A 399 2.49 -4.42 -5.87
C GLY A 399 1.37 -3.80 -5.05
N ALA A 400 1.29 -2.46 -5.02
CA ALA A 400 0.32 -1.72 -4.23
C ALA A 400 -0.88 -1.27 -5.06
N TYR A 401 -2.10 -1.54 -4.56
CA TYR A 401 -3.40 -1.03 -5.03
C TYR A 401 -3.85 -1.46 -6.44
N ASN A 402 -3.05 -2.14 -7.25
CA ASN A 402 -3.48 -2.59 -8.57
C ASN A 402 -4.39 -3.83 -8.47
N MET A 403 -4.08 -4.78 -7.59
CA MET A 403 -4.86 -6.02 -7.40
C MET A 403 -6.08 -5.84 -6.48
N THR A 404 -6.23 -4.68 -5.86
CA THR A 404 -7.35 -4.34 -4.96
C THR A 404 -8.27 -3.27 -5.53
N GLN A 405 -7.77 -2.43 -6.45
CA GLN A 405 -8.52 -1.37 -7.13
C GLN A 405 -8.76 -1.67 -8.62
N TRP A 406 -8.56 -2.89 -9.08
CA TRP A 406 -8.85 -3.24 -10.47
C TRP A 406 -10.34 -3.21 -10.79
N MET A 407 -10.64 -2.73 -11.97
CA MET A 407 -12.00 -2.61 -12.47
C MET A 407 -12.35 -3.78 -13.39
N GLN A 408 -13.60 -4.25 -13.31
CA GLN A 408 -14.15 -5.16 -14.31
C GLN A 408 -14.62 -4.34 -15.51
N PHE A 409 -13.81 -4.27 -16.56
CA PHE A 409 -14.14 -3.52 -17.77
C PHE A 409 -13.44 -4.13 -18.99
N ILE A 410 -14.21 -4.54 -20.00
CA ILE A 410 -13.79 -5.09 -21.31
C ILE A 410 -12.98 -6.37 -21.19
N THR A 411 -11.98 -6.46 -20.35
CA THR A 411 -11.11 -7.62 -20.17
C THR A 411 -11.35 -8.29 -18.82
N LEU A 412 -11.10 -9.59 -18.76
CA LEU A 412 -11.12 -10.36 -17.52
C LEU A 412 -9.86 -10.07 -16.71
N ARG A 413 -9.95 -10.19 -15.37
CA ARG A 413 -8.79 -9.99 -14.49
C ARG A 413 -7.78 -11.12 -14.69
N PRO A 414 -6.47 -10.77 -14.79
CA PRO A 414 -5.44 -11.74 -15.12
C PRO A 414 -5.06 -12.64 -13.95
N ARG A 415 -4.24 -13.64 -14.26
CA ARG A 415 -3.58 -14.51 -13.28
C ARG A 415 -2.55 -13.73 -12.47
N ILE A 416 -2.33 -14.18 -11.23
CA ILE A 416 -1.27 -13.68 -10.34
C ILE A 416 -0.44 -14.88 -9.92
N VAL A 417 0.88 -14.77 -10.06
CA VAL A 417 1.83 -15.77 -9.58
C VAL A 417 2.76 -15.17 -8.52
N MET A 418 3.26 -16.03 -7.64
CA MET A 418 4.30 -15.70 -6.67
C MET A 418 5.51 -16.58 -6.90
N ILE A 419 6.70 -15.97 -6.92
CA ILE A 419 7.98 -16.70 -6.91
C ILE A 419 8.40 -16.81 -5.44
N ASP A 420 8.56 -18.05 -4.96
CA ASP A 420 8.92 -18.35 -3.58
C ASP A 420 10.43 -18.12 -3.29
N MET A 421 10.85 -18.45 -2.08
CA MET A 421 12.25 -18.28 -1.64
C MET A 421 13.24 -19.19 -2.38
N GLU A 422 12.75 -20.32 -2.89
CA GLU A 422 13.51 -21.34 -3.64
C GLU A 422 13.52 -21.06 -5.15
N GLY A 423 12.67 -20.14 -5.63
CA GLY A 423 12.52 -19.79 -7.05
C GLY A 423 11.40 -20.55 -7.75
N ASN A 424 10.57 -21.31 -7.04
CA ASN A 424 9.40 -21.98 -7.63
C ASN A 424 8.29 -20.96 -7.88
N VAL A 425 7.51 -21.17 -8.94
CA VAL A 425 6.40 -20.31 -9.33
C VAL A 425 5.09 -20.93 -8.88
N HIS A 426 4.31 -20.20 -8.09
CA HIS A 426 3.02 -20.63 -7.58
C HIS A 426 1.91 -19.72 -8.09
N VAL A 427 0.85 -20.30 -8.65
CA VAL A 427 -0.36 -19.55 -8.97
C VAL A 427 -1.08 -19.22 -7.66
N ILE A 428 -1.15 -17.94 -7.29
CA ILE A 428 -1.82 -17.47 -6.07
C ILE A 428 -3.22 -16.91 -6.35
N ARG A 429 -3.52 -16.61 -7.62
CA ARG A 429 -4.86 -16.30 -8.11
C ARG A 429 -4.99 -16.70 -9.56
N GLU A 430 -6.01 -17.48 -9.89
CA GLU A 430 -6.33 -17.84 -11.28
C GLU A 430 -6.86 -16.61 -12.04
N SER A 431 -6.70 -16.63 -13.37
CA SER A 431 -7.40 -15.69 -14.24
C SER A 431 -8.91 -15.88 -14.14
N GLU A 432 -9.65 -14.79 -14.25
CA GLU A 432 -11.11 -14.89 -14.34
C GLU A 432 -11.54 -15.57 -15.64
N THR A 433 -12.70 -16.22 -15.56
CA THR A 433 -13.40 -16.81 -16.70
C THR A 433 -14.80 -16.22 -16.81
N LEU A 434 -15.41 -16.31 -18.00
CA LEU A 434 -16.78 -15.87 -18.19
C LEU A 434 -17.73 -16.57 -17.22
N ASP A 435 -17.57 -17.87 -16.99
CA ASP A 435 -18.43 -18.64 -16.07
C ASP A 435 -18.43 -18.05 -14.66
N ARG A 436 -17.26 -17.58 -14.17
CA ARG A 436 -17.16 -16.93 -12.86
C ARG A 436 -17.92 -15.62 -12.78
N LEU A 437 -17.96 -14.85 -13.87
CA LEU A 437 -18.77 -13.62 -13.91
C LEU A 437 -20.27 -13.95 -13.91
N LEU A 438 -20.66 -14.97 -14.70
CA LEU A 438 -22.06 -15.38 -14.83
C LEU A 438 -22.63 -16.05 -13.57
N GLU A 439 -21.80 -16.56 -12.66
CA GLU A 439 -22.25 -17.15 -11.39
C GLU A 439 -23.18 -16.21 -10.57
N LEU A 440 -22.96 -14.91 -10.67
CA LEU A 440 -23.71 -13.88 -9.92
C LEU A 440 -24.89 -13.30 -10.72
N GLU A 441 -24.97 -13.56 -12.02
CA GLU A 441 -26.03 -13.02 -12.87
C GLU A 441 -27.26 -13.91 -12.84
N ARG A 442 -28.42 -13.29 -13.02
CA ARG A 442 -29.71 -14.01 -13.13
C ARG A 442 -30.51 -13.42 -14.27
N VAL A 443 -30.97 -14.26 -15.18
CA VAL A 443 -31.86 -13.87 -16.28
C VAL A 443 -33.31 -14.11 -15.83
N PRO A 444 -34.18 -13.10 -15.82
CA PRO A 444 -35.61 -13.27 -15.55
C PRO A 444 -36.28 -14.18 -16.60
N LYS A 445 -37.23 -15.02 -16.18
CA LYS A 445 -37.87 -16.04 -17.05
C LYS A 445 -38.42 -15.50 -18.37
N HIS A 446 -38.96 -14.26 -18.39
CA HIS A 446 -39.50 -13.64 -19.59
C HIS A 446 -38.44 -13.23 -20.62
N LEU A 447 -37.14 -13.22 -20.23
CA LEU A 447 -36.01 -12.93 -21.10
C LEU A 447 -35.20 -14.20 -21.48
N GLU A 448 -35.57 -15.38 -20.99
CA GLU A 448 -34.88 -16.65 -21.29
C GLU A 448 -35.10 -17.13 -22.75
N LYS A 449 -36.18 -16.69 -23.39
CA LYS A 449 -36.49 -17.04 -24.77
C LYS A 449 -36.46 -15.79 -25.64
N PHE A 450 -35.63 -15.80 -26.67
CA PHE A 450 -35.73 -14.88 -27.78
C PHE A 450 -36.68 -15.49 -28.81
N GLU A 451 -37.89 -14.93 -28.95
CA GLU A 451 -38.66 -15.11 -30.16
C GLU A 451 -38.09 -14.18 -31.22
N LEU A 452 -37.31 -14.68 -32.18
CA LEU A 452 -36.78 -13.95 -33.31
C LEU A 452 -37.87 -13.76 -34.37
#